data_de624c5dd354de58c44ac84a0902c0d4
#
_entry.id   de624c5dd354de58c44ac84a0902c0d4
#
_cell.length_a   1.000
_cell.length_b   1.000
_cell.length_c   1.000
_cell.angle_alpha   90.00
_cell.angle_beta   90.00
_cell.angle_gamma   90.00
#
_symmetry.space_group_name_H-M   'P 1'
#
loop_
_entity.id
_entity.type
_entity.pdbx_description
1 polymer ?
#
loop_
_entity_poly.entity_id
_entity_poly.type
_entity_poly.pdbx_seq_one_letter_code
_entity_poly.pdbx_strand_id
1 'polypeptide(L)'
;MIVMDRENLFARGWSHVVSSTGDVAELEAFRVRVGAPAAALQLGNPRWPHLDLRGEPRATALGLADVVVERSADLVRYIRALRAVTSRA
;
A
#
# COMPACT_ATOMS: atom_id res chain seq x y z
N MET A 1 -5.54 -8.20 1.24
CA MET A 1 -4.26 -8.22 1.97
C MET A 1 -3.55 -6.89 1.77
N ILE A 2 -3.02 -6.34 2.82
CA ILE A 2 -2.29 -5.06 2.78
C ILE A 2 -0.81 -5.31 2.51
N VAL A 3 -0.31 -4.68 1.45
CA VAL A 3 1.09 -4.76 1.03
C VAL A 3 1.66 -3.36 0.94
N MET A 4 2.86 -3.14 1.44
CA MET A 4 3.49 -1.83 1.38
C MET A 4 4.98 -1.93 1.07
N ASP A 5 5.52 -0.87 0.49
CA ASP A 5 6.97 -0.72 0.37
C ASP A 5 7.53 -0.11 1.66
N ARG A 6 8.78 -0.47 1.97
CA ARG A 6 9.45 0.06 3.17
C ARG A 6 9.74 1.54 2.99
N GLU A 7 10.21 1.92 1.81
CA GLU A 7 10.50 3.32 1.51
C GLU A 7 10.44 3.59 0.01
N ASN A 8 9.79 4.70 -0.37
CA ASN A 8 9.81 5.20 -1.72
C ASN A 8 11.16 5.90 -1.99
N LEU A 9 11.94 5.40 -2.95
CA LEU A 9 13.26 5.96 -3.25
C LEU A 9 13.22 7.40 -3.75
N PHE A 10 12.12 7.81 -4.39
CA PHE A 10 11.94 9.16 -4.92
C PHE A 10 11.32 10.13 -3.91
N ALA A 11 10.82 9.62 -2.79
CA ALA A 11 10.23 10.40 -1.73
C ALA A 11 10.60 9.76 -0.38
N ARG A 12 11.80 10.05 0.09
CA ARG A 12 12.32 9.48 1.35
C ARG A 12 11.39 9.80 2.51
N GLY A 13 11.20 8.81 3.37
CA GLY A 13 10.29 8.92 4.50
C GLY A 13 8.84 8.65 4.16
N TRP A 14 8.53 8.32 2.89
CA TRP A 14 7.20 7.94 2.44
C TRP A 14 7.14 6.47 2.07
N SER A 15 5.96 5.87 2.22
CA SER A 15 5.67 4.52 1.75
C SER A 15 4.34 4.50 1.00
N HIS A 16 4.26 3.65 -0.01
CA HIS A 16 2.99 3.31 -0.66
C HIS A 16 2.38 2.09 0.04
N VAL A 17 1.08 2.11 0.21
CA VAL A 17 0.31 0.98 0.72
C VAL A 17 -0.78 0.64 -0.27
N VAL A 18 -0.90 -0.63 -0.64
CA VAL A 18 -1.91 -1.10 -1.58
C VAL A 18 -2.67 -2.29 -1.00
N SER A 19 -3.90 -2.48 -1.49
CA SER A 19 -4.64 -3.72 -1.31
C SER A 19 -4.25 -4.68 -2.44
N SER A 20 -3.99 -5.94 -2.13
CA SER A 20 -3.65 -6.95 -3.13
C SER A 20 -4.75 -7.16 -4.17
N THR A 21 -6.00 -6.85 -3.81
CA THR A 21 -7.17 -6.98 -4.70
C THR A 21 -7.68 -5.65 -5.22
N GLY A 22 -7.02 -4.54 -4.89
CA GLY A 22 -7.49 -3.20 -5.25
C GLY A 22 -8.72 -2.74 -4.46
N ASP A 23 -8.95 -3.32 -3.29
CA ASP A 23 -10.12 -3.02 -2.45
C ASP A 23 -9.93 -1.70 -1.70
N VAL A 24 -10.63 -0.67 -2.15
CA VAL A 24 -10.58 0.67 -1.54
C VAL A 24 -11.10 0.66 -0.10
N ALA A 25 -12.11 -0.15 0.21
CA ALA A 25 -12.64 -0.26 1.57
C ALA A 25 -11.60 -0.83 2.53
N GLU A 26 -10.81 -1.80 2.09
CA GLU A 26 -9.69 -2.34 2.87
C GLU A 26 -8.62 -1.28 3.13
N LEU A 27 -8.26 -0.49 2.11
CA LEU A 27 -7.31 0.61 2.26
C LEU A 27 -7.82 1.67 3.23
N GLU A 28 -9.10 2.04 3.13
CA GLU A 28 -9.70 3.05 4.01
C GLU A 28 -9.73 2.56 5.46
N ALA A 29 -10.07 1.31 5.70
CA ALA A 29 -10.04 0.73 7.04
C ALA A 29 -8.62 0.73 7.61
N PHE A 30 -7.63 0.40 6.79
CA PHE A 30 -6.23 0.42 7.19
C PHE A 30 -5.75 1.84 7.48
N ARG A 31 -6.14 2.82 6.64
CA ARG A 31 -5.84 4.24 6.87
C ARG A 31 -6.29 4.70 8.24
N VAL A 32 -7.53 4.40 8.59
CA VAL A 32 -8.10 4.77 9.89
C VAL A 32 -7.32 4.09 11.02
N ARG A 33 -7.01 2.81 10.85
CA ARG A 33 -6.31 2.01 11.85
C ARG A 33 -4.92 2.56 12.19
N VAL A 34 -4.19 3.06 11.19
CA VAL A 34 -2.84 3.63 11.41
C VAL A 34 -2.86 5.11 11.74
N GLY A 35 -4.03 5.74 11.77
CA GLY A 35 -4.19 7.16 12.11
C GLY A 35 -3.75 8.11 11.01
N ALA A 36 -3.79 7.71 9.75
CA ALA A 36 -3.42 8.56 8.63
C ALA A 36 -4.56 9.52 8.26
N PRO A 37 -4.25 10.73 7.75
CA PRO A 37 -5.27 11.69 7.33
C PRO A 37 -6.03 11.20 6.09
N ALA A 38 -7.23 11.73 5.87
CA ALA A 38 -8.04 11.40 4.71
C ALA A 38 -7.29 11.64 3.39
N ALA A 39 -6.46 12.68 3.33
CA ALA A 39 -5.66 13.01 2.16
C ALA A 39 -4.61 11.96 1.79
N ALA A 40 -4.32 11.00 2.68
CA ALA A 40 -3.40 9.91 2.37
C ALA A 40 -3.96 8.94 1.32
N LEU A 41 -5.27 8.84 1.19
CA LEU A 41 -5.90 7.95 0.21
C LEU A 41 -5.87 8.57 -1.19
N GLN A 42 -5.21 7.87 -2.11
CA GLN A 42 -4.99 8.30 -3.49
C GLN A 42 -5.83 7.46 -4.45
N LEU A 43 -6.80 8.08 -5.10
CA LEU A 43 -7.73 7.43 -6.01
C LEU A 43 -7.64 7.95 -7.45
N GLY A 44 -6.62 8.77 -7.74
CA GLY A 44 -6.44 9.36 -9.07
C GLY A 44 -6.13 8.35 -10.16
N ASN A 45 -5.54 7.22 -9.82
CA ASN A 45 -5.31 6.11 -10.74
C ASN A 45 -6.21 4.93 -10.32
N PRO A 46 -7.28 4.63 -11.09
CA PRO A 46 -8.20 3.54 -10.73
C PRO A 46 -7.57 2.15 -10.76
N ARG A 47 -6.44 1.97 -11.44
CA ARG A 47 -5.71 0.70 -11.45
C ARG A 47 -4.88 0.50 -10.19
N TRP A 48 -4.51 1.60 -9.52
CA TRP A 48 -3.61 1.58 -8.38
C TRP A 48 -4.12 2.50 -7.27
N PRO A 49 -5.30 2.20 -6.68
CA PRO A 49 -5.66 2.89 -5.44
C PRO A 49 -4.61 2.57 -4.38
N HIS A 50 -4.17 3.58 -3.66
CA HIS A 50 -3.13 3.39 -2.65
C HIS A 50 -3.18 4.45 -1.56
N LEU A 51 -2.45 4.20 -0.49
CA LEU A 51 -2.17 5.21 0.53
C LEU A 51 -0.73 5.69 0.36
N ASP A 52 -0.53 6.99 0.56
CA ASP A 52 0.80 7.58 0.74
C ASP A 52 0.97 7.88 2.22
N LEU A 53 1.86 7.17 2.89
CA LEU A 53 2.08 7.29 4.33
C LEU A 53 3.45 7.84 4.66
N ARG A 54 3.50 8.69 5.69
CA ARG A 54 4.74 9.21 6.28
C ARG A 54 4.58 9.29 7.79
N GLY A 55 5.68 9.58 8.48
CA GLY A 55 5.68 9.83 9.93
C GLY A 55 5.17 8.65 10.73
N GLU A 56 4.42 8.93 11.79
CA GLU A 56 3.90 7.89 12.68
C GLU A 56 2.93 6.92 12.01
N PRO A 57 1.98 7.36 11.16
CA PRO A 57 1.14 6.41 10.42
C PRO A 57 1.96 5.40 9.60
N ARG A 58 3.03 5.85 8.95
CA ARG A 58 3.94 4.96 8.22
C ARG A 58 4.62 3.97 9.17
N ALA A 59 5.16 4.44 10.29
CA ALA A 59 5.83 3.59 11.27
C ALA A 59 4.86 2.52 11.81
N THR A 60 3.64 2.90 12.13
CA THR A 60 2.60 1.98 12.57
C THR A 60 2.26 0.96 11.49
N ALA A 61 2.11 1.42 10.25
CA ALA A 61 1.79 0.56 9.10
C ALA A 61 2.85 -0.50 8.85
N LEU A 62 4.14 -0.16 9.00
CA LEU A 62 5.24 -1.12 8.83
C LEU A 62 5.14 -2.32 9.78
N GLY A 63 4.54 -2.12 10.96
CA GLY A 63 4.31 -3.19 11.92
C GLY A 63 3.00 -3.97 11.72
N LEU A 64 2.07 -3.44 10.92
CA LEU A 64 0.73 -4.01 10.76
C LEU A 64 0.45 -4.55 9.37
N ALA A 65 1.17 -4.12 8.33
CA ALA A 65 0.97 -4.60 6.97
C ALA A 65 1.21 -6.12 6.89
N ASP A 66 0.45 -6.78 6.04
CA ASP A 66 0.60 -8.23 5.84
C ASP A 66 1.93 -8.57 5.17
N VAL A 67 2.37 -7.73 4.24
CA VAL A 67 3.65 -7.90 3.54
C VAL A 67 4.31 -6.53 3.41
N VAL A 68 5.61 -6.47 3.69
CA VAL A 68 6.45 -5.30 3.47
C VAL A 68 7.54 -5.69 2.49
N VAL A 69 7.61 -4.99 1.37
CA VAL A 69 8.70 -5.15 0.38
C VAL A 69 9.65 -3.96 0.48
N GLU A 70 10.84 -4.07 -0.10
CA GLU A 70 11.85 -3.03 0.10
C GLU A 70 11.58 -1.75 -0.72
N ARG A 71 11.18 -1.89 -1.98
CA ARG A 71 11.05 -0.79 -2.93
C ARG A 71 9.68 -0.77 -3.60
N SER A 72 9.31 0.40 -4.14
CA SER A 72 8.06 0.56 -4.90
C SER A 72 7.99 -0.35 -6.13
N ALA A 73 9.11 -0.56 -6.82
CA ALA A 73 9.16 -1.48 -7.97
C ALA A 73 8.87 -2.92 -7.55
N ASP A 74 9.34 -3.34 -6.37
CA ASP A 74 9.06 -4.66 -5.83
C ASP A 74 7.59 -4.80 -5.46
N LEU A 75 6.98 -3.72 -4.96
CA LEU A 75 5.55 -3.68 -4.63
C LEU A 75 4.70 -3.94 -5.87
N VAL A 76 4.96 -3.24 -6.96
CA VAL A 76 4.25 -3.41 -8.23
C VAL A 76 4.41 -4.84 -8.74
N ARG A 77 5.63 -5.35 -8.71
CA ARG A 77 5.96 -6.71 -9.17
C ARG A 77 5.22 -7.77 -8.35
N TYR A 78 5.23 -7.62 -7.04
CA TYR A 78 4.55 -8.52 -6.11
C TYR A 78 3.04 -8.57 -6.38
N ILE A 79 2.40 -7.41 -6.49
CA ILE A 79 0.96 -7.32 -6.73
C ILE A 79 0.59 -7.90 -8.11
N ARG A 80 1.38 -7.61 -9.14
CA ARG A 80 1.15 -8.17 -10.49
C ARG A 80 1.23 -9.69 -10.48
N ALA A 81 2.20 -10.26 -9.76
CA ALA A 81 2.34 -11.70 -9.63
C ALA A 81 1.14 -12.34 -8.94
N LEU A 82 0.65 -11.73 -7.86
CA LEU A 82 -0.55 -12.19 -7.16
C LEU A 82 -1.79 -12.17 -8.06
N ARG A 83 -1.98 -11.06 -8.79
CA ARG A 83 -3.13 -10.90 -9.69
C ARG A 83 -3.09 -11.87 -10.85
N ALA A 84 -1.90 -12.16 -11.38
CA ALA A 84 -1.71 -13.13 -12.45
C ALA A 84 -2.11 -14.55 -12.00
N VAL A 85 -1.71 -14.96 -10.79
CA VAL A 85 -2.09 -16.26 -10.20
C VAL A 85 -3.61 -16.35 -10.01
N THR A 86 -4.22 -15.30 -9.46
CA THR A 86 -5.68 -15.22 -9.25
C THR A 86 -6.44 -15.30 -10.57
N SER A 87 -5.94 -14.64 -11.61
CA SER A 87 -6.57 -14.64 -12.94
C SER A 87 -6.54 -16.00 -13.61
N ARG A 88 -5.61 -16.87 -13.24
CA ARG A 88 -5.50 -18.25 -13.77
C ARG A 88 -6.39 -19.25 -13.04
N ALA A 89 -6.83 -18.88 -11.86
CA ALA A 89 -7.71 -19.71 -11.07
C ALA A 89 -9.15 -19.61 -11.58
#